data_859cafce2c76d8c48eae56b2aaf2104d
#
_entry.id   859cafce2c76d8c48eae56b2aaf2104d
#
_cell.length_a   1.000
_cell.length_b   1.000
_cell.length_c   1.000
_cell.angle_alpha   90.00
_cell.angle_beta   90.00
_cell.angle_gamma   90.00
#
_symmetry.space_group_name_H-M   'P 1'
#
loop_
_entity.id
_entity.type
_entity.pdbx_description
1 polymer ?
#
loop_
_entity_poly.entity_id
_entity_poly.type
_entity_poly.pdbx_seq_one_letter_code
_entity_poly.pdbx_strand_id
1 'polypeptide(L)'
;MSTPTILSILLPTRGRREMLKRSIESLINTASTPGRLEILLGIDEDDEGLTEYLKDEIAPMLLEKQVECRANLFKPLGYENLHQYVNHLAGTATGEWLVFWNDDGIMLTDGWDDEIDKRTGQFKLLAFKDNHNGHPYSIFPILPKDWYNLMDHLSMNAQNDAWLSHIAYMLDIFERIDAEFLHDRADLTGNNDDETFQNRKYQEGNPEDPNDFGHPDMQHARVRSVNKIAWYLKKIGQPSEWWDNVLAGKQDPFEKMKANTSAGVEGAGQFAANDPTGKKSRETKKISDDAKLVL
;
A
#
# COMPACT_ATOMS: atom_id res chain seq x y z
N MET A 1 -27.29 11.18 11.82
CA MET A 1 -25.90 11.33 11.35
C MET A 1 -25.37 9.92 11.23
N SER A 2 -24.78 9.55 10.11
CA SER A 2 -24.10 8.25 9.96
C SER A 2 -22.91 8.23 10.93
N THR A 3 -22.65 7.06 11.52
CA THR A 3 -21.41 6.84 12.27
C THR A 3 -20.25 7.06 11.30
N PRO A 4 -19.20 7.83 11.66
CA PRO A 4 -18.06 8.02 10.79
C PRO A 4 -17.37 6.67 10.52
N THR A 5 -16.90 6.50 9.31
CA THR A 5 -16.13 5.31 8.87
C THR A 5 -14.85 5.18 9.67
N ILE A 6 -14.54 4.02 10.23
CA ILE A 6 -13.28 3.76 10.93
C ILE A 6 -12.19 3.53 9.90
N LEU A 7 -11.03 4.17 10.09
CA LEU A 7 -9.83 4.03 9.27
C LEU A 7 -8.76 3.30 10.07
N SER A 8 -8.33 2.12 9.62
CA SER A 8 -7.26 1.37 10.26
C SER A 8 -5.92 1.68 9.59
N ILE A 9 -5.03 2.32 10.35
CA ILE A 9 -3.67 2.66 9.93
C ILE A 9 -2.77 1.46 10.20
N LEU A 10 -2.25 0.84 9.16
CA LEU A 10 -1.35 -0.32 9.22
C LEU A 10 0.10 0.19 9.22
N LEU A 11 0.76 0.20 10.38
CA LEU A 11 2.04 0.85 10.59
C LEU A 11 3.09 -0.11 11.18
N PRO A 12 3.83 -0.84 10.35
CA PRO A 12 5.02 -1.56 10.81
C PRO A 12 6.14 -0.56 11.12
N THR A 13 6.88 -0.78 12.22
CA THR A 13 8.00 0.08 12.62
C THR A 13 9.08 -0.71 13.34
N ARG A 14 10.35 -0.26 13.24
CA ARG A 14 11.49 -0.81 13.95
C ARG A 14 12.60 0.24 14.13
N GLY A 15 13.04 0.44 15.37
CA GLY A 15 14.22 1.25 15.69
C GLY A 15 14.12 2.76 15.45
N ARG A 16 12.92 3.29 15.11
CA ARG A 16 12.72 4.68 14.64
C ARG A 16 11.73 5.47 15.51
N ARG A 17 11.92 5.47 16.83
CA ARG A 17 10.96 5.98 17.81
C ARG A 17 10.51 7.41 17.57
N GLU A 18 11.47 8.33 17.34
CA GLU A 18 11.15 9.75 17.12
C GLU A 18 10.44 9.97 15.78
N MET A 19 10.80 9.21 14.75
CA MET A 19 10.09 9.24 13.47
C MET A 19 8.68 8.71 13.62
N LEU A 20 8.50 7.59 14.30
CA LEU A 20 7.19 7.02 14.61
C LEU A 20 6.30 8.04 15.32
N LYS A 21 6.82 8.71 16.37
CA LYS A 21 6.07 9.73 17.10
C LYS A 21 5.63 10.86 16.18
N ARG A 22 6.57 11.43 15.43
CA ARG A 22 6.31 12.52 14.49
C ARG A 22 5.31 12.13 13.41
N SER A 23 5.42 10.91 12.91
CA SER A 23 4.52 10.35 11.91
C SER A 23 3.09 10.22 12.44
N ILE A 24 2.91 9.62 13.62
CA ILE A 24 1.60 9.49 14.27
C ILE A 24 1.04 10.85 14.62
N GLU A 25 1.84 11.77 15.19
CA GLU A 25 1.42 13.15 15.50
C GLU A 25 0.87 13.85 14.25
N SER A 26 1.54 13.69 13.11
CA SER A 26 1.07 14.30 11.86
C SER A 26 -0.30 13.79 11.45
N LEU A 27 -0.53 12.48 11.50
CA LEU A 27 -1.81 11.87 11.15
C LEU A 27 -2.96 12.35 12.04
N ILE A 28 -2.76 12.31 13.36
CA ILE A 28 -3.84 12.62 14.31
C ILE A 28 -4.13 14.12 14.43
N ASN A 29 -3.13 14.98 14.21
CA ASN A 29 -3.31 16.43 14.30
C ASN A 29 -3.94 17.03 13.05
N THR A 30 -3.77 16.41 11.88
CA THR A 30 -4.35 16.88 10.62
C THR A 30 -5.67 16.19 10.28
N ALA A 31 -6.05 15.12 10.99
CA ALA A 31 -7.35 14.48 10.79
C ALA A 31 -8.49 15.37 11.27
N SER A 32 -9.57 15.46 10.49
CA SER A 32 -10.82 16.13 10.89
C SER A 32 -11.49 15.45 12.09
N THR A 33 -11.40 14.13 12.16
CA THR A 33 -12.02 13.33 13.22
C THR A 33 -11.03 12.27 13.73
N PRO A 34 -10.03 12.65 14.53
CA PRO A 34 -8.99 11.71 14.99
C PRO A 34 -9.54 10.45 15.67
N GLY A 35 -10.59 10.57 16.47
CA GLY A 35 -11.19 9.45 17.21
C GLY A 35 -11.79 8.34 16.35
N ARG A 36 -11.80 8.46 15.02
CA ARG A 36 -12.15 7.38 14.09
C ARG A 36 -10.94 6.61 13.54
N LEU A 37 -9.74 7.02 13.92
CA LEU A 37 -8.53 6.33 13.55
C LEU A 37 -8.27 5.18 14.51
N GLU A 38 -7.95 4.03 13.96
CA GLU A 38 -7.41 2.86 14.64
C GLU A 38 -5.97 2.66 14.17
N ILE A 39 -4.99 2.79 15.06
CA ILE A 39 -3.58 2.61 14.71
C ILE A 39 -3.14 1.21 15.10
N LEU A 40 -2.71 0.43 14.12
CA LEU A 40 -2.22 -0.93 14.29
C LEU A 40 -0.70 -0.94 14.06
N LEU A 41 0.05 -1.01 15.16
CA LEU A 41 1.50 -1.09 15.12
C LEU A 41 1.96 -2.54 14.94
N GLY A 42 2.86 -2.77 14.00
CA GLY A 42 3.63 -4.01 13.89
C GLY A 42 5.04 -3.76 14.42
N ILE A 43 5.41 -4.38 15.55
CA ILE A 43 6.68 -4.17 16.22
C ILE A 43 7.40 -5.49 16.47
N ASP A 44 8.71 -5.50 16.40
CA ASP A 44 9.51 -6.67 16.67
C ASP A 44 9.77 -6.86 18.17
N GLU A 45 9.77 -8.13 18.63
CA GLU A 45 9.99 -8.49 20.04
C GLU A 45 11.35 -8.02 20.57
N ASP A 46 12.35 -7.88 19.69
CA ASP A 46 13.72 -7.48 20.00
C ASP A 46 14.00 -5.98 19.82
N ASP A 47 12.97 -5.15 19.56
CA ASP A 47 13.11 -3.69 19.54
C ASP A 47 13.10 -3.17 20.98
N GLU A 48 14.31 -3.23 21.62
CA GLU A 48 14.48 -2.90 23.03
C GLU A 48 14.01 -1.49 23.36
N GLY A 49 13.16 -1.37 24.41
CA GLY A 49 12.63 -0.10 24.93
C GLY A 49 11.57 0.57 24.05
N LEU A 50 11.14 -0.02 22.94
CA LEU A 50 10.04 0.52 22.16
C LEU A 50 8.71 0.44 22.92
N THR A 51 8.48 -0.66 23.64
CA THR A 51 7.24 -0.84 24.43
C THR A 51 7.08 0.24 25.51
N GLU A 52 8.16 0.58 26.20
CA GLU A 52 8.18 1.66 27.20
C GLU A 52 7.93 3.01 26.53
N TYR A 53 8.61 3.27 25.41
CA TYR A 53 8.40 4.50 24.63
C TYR A 53 6.95 4.66 24.17
N LEU A 54 6.32 3.57 23.72
CA LEU A 54 4.90 3.60 23.33
C LEU A 54 3.99 3.96 24.51
N LYS A 55 4.27 3.45 25.69
CA LYS A 55 3.50 3.76 26.91
C LYS A 55 3.70 5.20 27.38
N ASP A 56 4.94 5.68 27.36
CA ASP A 56 5.31 6.94 28.00
C ASP A 56 5.11 8.13 27.06
N GLU A 57 5.32 7.97 25.75
CA GLU A 57 5.33 9.07 24.78
C GLU A 57 4.15 9.01 23.79
N ILE A 58 3.75 7.82 23.34
CA ILE A 58 2.72 7.69 22.29
C ILE A 58 1.31 7.57 22.89
N ALA A 59 1.13 6.72 23.89
CA ALA A 59 -0.19 6.43 24.43
C ALA A 59 -0.89 7.68 25.04
N PRO A 60 -0.20 8.59 25.77
CA PRO A 60 -0.85 9.79 26.30
C PRO A 60 -1.42 10.70 25.19
N MET A 61 -0.68 10.86 24.09
CA MET A 61 -1.07 11.66 22.95
C MET A 61 -2.30 11.07 22.24
N LEU A 62 -2.31 9.75 22.05
CA LEU A 62 -3.44 9.04 21.41
C LEU A 62 -4.70 9.10 22.29
N LEU A 63 -4.54 8.96 23.61
CA LEU A 63 -5.63 9.02 24.57
C LEU A 63 -6.29 10.41 24.56
N GLU A 64 -5.50 11.48 24.50
CA GLU A 64 -6.01 12.86 24.38
C GLU A 64 -6.91 13.05 23.16
N LYS A 65 -6.56 12.43 22.05
CA LYS A 65 -7.29 12.48 20.77
C LYS A 65 -8.35 11.39 20.61
N GLN A 66 -8.51 10.52 21.62
CA GLN A 66 -9.43 9.36 21.60
C GLN A 66 -9.16 8.39 20.45
N VAL A 67 -7.89 8.24 20.05
CA VAL A 67 -7.45 7.34 19.00
C VAL A 67 -7.16 5.95 19.60
N GLU A 68 -7.75 4.91 19.00
CA GLU A 68 -7.44 3.54 19.39
C GLU A 68 -6.08 3.12 18.82
N CYS A 69 -5.25 2.48 19.66
CA CYS A 69 -3.96 1.94 19.22
C CYS A 69 -3.75 0.53 19.76
N ARG A 70 -3.32 -0.36 18.89
CA ARG A 70 -2.94 -1.73 19.26
C ARG A 70 -1.55 -2.05 18.71
N ALA A 71 -0.65 -2.51 19.59
CA ALA A 71 0.66 -3.01 19.20
C ALA A 71 0.61 -4.53 19.03
N ASN A 72 1.05 -5.01 17.89
CA ASN A 72 1.18 -6.43 17.56
C ASN A 72 2.66 -6.80 17.58
N LEU A 73 3.04 -7.73 18.44
CA LEU A 73 4.42 -8.20 18.60
C LEU A 73 4.73 -9.32 17.61
N PHE A 74 5.86 -9.19 16.93
CA PHE A 74 6.36 -10.17 15.99
C PHE A 74 7.75 -10.66 16.38
N LYS A 75 8.05 -11.93 16.09
CA LYS A 75 9.45 -12.30 15.89
C LYS A 75 9.98 -11.54 14.68
N PRO A 76 11.24 -11.03 14.73
CA PRO A 76 11.78 -10.27 13.61
C PRO A 76 11.69 -11.05 12.30
N LEU A 77 10.95 -10.51 11.35
CA LEU A 77 10.74 -11.12 10.03
C LEU A 77 11.71 -10.57 8.98
N GLY A 78 12.32 -9.41 9.25
CA GLY A 78 13.16 -8.70 8.31
C GLY A 78 12.34 -7.94 7.26
N TYR A 79 13.00 -7.01 6.60
CA TYR A 79 12.37 -6.10 5.64
C TYR A 79 11.83 -6.85 4.40
N GLU A 80 12.48 -7.91 3.97
CA GLU A 80 12.02 -8.76 2.87
C GLU A 80 10.65 -9.42 3.13
N ASN A 81 10.24 -9.47 4.38
CA ASN A 81 8.96 -10.01 4.82
C ASN A 81 7.96 -8.93 5.27
N LEU A 82 8.17 -7.67 4.91
CA LEU A 82 7.28 -6.55 5.27
C LEU A 82 5.79 -6.84 4.98
N HIS A 83 5.50 -7.56 3.90
CA HIS A 83 4.15 -7.98 3.57
C HIS A 83 3.48 -8.84 4.65
N GLN A 84 4.24 -9.63 5.42
CA GLN A 84 3.68 -10.46 6.49
C GLN A 84 3.19 -9.62 7.67
N TYR A 85 3.93 -8.56 8.05
CA TYR A 85 3.46 -7.59 9.05
C TYR A 85 2.14 -6.97 8.60
N VAL A 86 2.11 -6.44 7.39
CA VAL A 86 0.96 -5.72 6.85
C VAL A 86 -0.26 -6.62 6.70
N ASN A 87 -0.07 -7.84 6.21
CA ASN A 87 -1.15 -8.82 6.10
C ASN A 87 -1.75 -9.18 7.47
N HIS A 88 -0.90 -9.35 8.49
CA HIS A 88 -1.37 -9.61 9.85
C HIS A 88 -2.16 -8.41 10.40
N LEU A 89 -1.61 -7.21 10.29
CA LEU A 89 -2.29 -5.99 10.75
C LEU A 89 -3.63 -5.81 10.02
N ALA A 90 -3.66 -6.02 8.71
CA ALA A 90 -4.90 -5.99 7.94
C ALA A 90 -5.93 -7.03 8.45
N GLY A 91 -5.48 -8.23 8.83
CA GLY A 91 -6.34 -9.27 9.40
C GLY A 91 -7.00 -8.85 10.72
N THR A 92 -6.30 -8.09 11.56
CA THR A 92 -6.78 -7.62 12.87
C THR A 92 -7.52 -6.29 12.82
N ALA A 93 -7.46 -5.56 11.71
CA ALA A 93 -8.09 -4.27 11.51
C ALA A 93 -9.63 -4.35 11.61
N THR A 94 -10.25 -3.35 12.22
CA THR A 94 -11.70 -3.24 12.37
C THR A 94 -12.33 -2.19 11.44
N GLY A 95 -11.50 -1.31 10.87
CA GLY A 95 -11.95 -0.23 10.00
C GLY A 95 -12.48 -0.70 8.65
N GLU A 96 -13.32 0.12 8.04
CA GLU A 96 -13.84 -0.10 6.69
C GLU A 96 -12.79 0.17 5.61
N TRP A 97 -11.81 1.04 5.94
CA TRP A 97 -10.67 1.34 5.10
C TRP A 97 -9.36 1.01 5.81
N LEU A 98 -8.43 0.43 5.06
CA LEU A 98 -7.07 0.14 5.48
C LEU A 98 -6.15 1.18 4.87
N VAL A 99 -5.42 1.92 5.71
CA VAL A 99 -4.43 2.90 5.29
C VAL A 99 -3.06 2.33 5.57
N PHE A 100 -2.34 1.96 4.53
CA PHE A 100 -0.94 1.60 4.67
C PHE A 100 -0.13 2.83 5.06
N TRP A 101 0.75 2.72 6.03
CA TRP A 101 1.55 3.84 6.49
C TRP A 101 2.90 3.39 7.04
N ASN A 102 3.92 4.25 6.94
CA ASN A 102 5.24 4.01 7.51
C ASN A 102 5.63 5.14 8.47
N ASP A 103 6.62 4.86 9.31
CA ASP A 103 7.14 5.81 10.31
C ASP A 103 7.88 7.03 9.70
N ASP A 104 8.22 6.99 8.41
CA ASP A 104 8.80 8.10 7.65
C ASP A 104 7.77 8.92 6.83
N GLY A 105 6.49 8.66 7.03
CA GLY A 105 5.41 9.45 6.46
C GLY A 105 4.99 10.61 7.36
N ILE A 106 4.85 11.83 6.82
CA ILE A 106 4.35 13.01 7.53
C ILE A 106 3.16 13.55 6.77
N MET A 107 1.98 13.43 7.34
CA MET A 107 0.75 13.98 6.74
C MET A 107 0.80 15.51 6.76
N LEU A 108 0.51 16.12 5.60
CA LEU A 108 0.56 17.57 5.40
C LEU A 108 -0.83 18.20 5.23
N THR A 109 -1.83 17.43 4.84
CA THR A 109 -3.15 17.95 4.52
C THR A 109 -4.11 17.84 5.69
N ASP A 110 -4.63 18.97 6.15
CA ASP A 110 -5.72 18.99 7.11
C ASP A 110 -6.99 18.39 6.51
N GLY A 111 -7.68 17.53 7.26
CA GLY A 111 -8.90 16.86 6.80
C GLY A 111 -8.66 15.75 5.77
N TRP A 112 -7.46 15.16 5.74
CA TRP A 112 -7.10 14.07 4.84
C TRP A 112 -8.04 12.87 4.93
N ASP A 113 -8.58 12.63 6.11
CA ASP A 113 -9.50 11.55 6.41
C ASP A 113 -10.88 11.75 5.74
N ASP A 114 -11.34 13.01 5.57
CA ASP A 114 -12.57 13.32 4.84
C ASP A 114 -12.46 13.04 3.33
N GLU A 115 -11.24 13.08 2.77
CA GLU A 115 -11.02 12.71 1.37
C GLU A 115 -11.34 11.23 1.11
N ILE A 116 -11.10 10.36 2.09
CA ILE A 116 -11.44 8.94 2.01
C ILE A 116 -12.96 8.75 2.04
N ASP A 117 -13.66 9.50 2.91
CA ASP A 117 -15.13 9.42 3.03
C ASP A 117 -15.88 9.75 1.75
N LYS A 118 -15.34 10.63 0.91
CA LYS A 118 -15.90 10.94 -0.42
C LYS A 118 -16.00 9.72 -1.33
N ARG A 119 -15.30 8.63 -0.98
CA ARG A 119 -15.24 7.36 -1.75
C ARG A 119 -15.93 6.20 -1.03
N THR A 120 -16.64 6.48 0.06
CA THR A 120 -17.42 5.44 0.77
C THR A 120 -18.37 4.71 -0.18
N GLY A 121 -18.39 3.38 -0.12
CA GLY A 121 -19.16 2.53 -1.03
C GLY A 121 -18.53 2.27 -2.39
N GLN A 122 -17.36 2.84 -2.69
CA GLN A 122 -16.58 2.54 -3.90
C GLN A 122 -15.47 1.54 -3.58
N PHE A 123 -15.25 0.59 -4.47
CA PHE A 123 -14.14 -0.34 -4.34
C PHE A 123 -12.95 0.18 -5.18
N LYS A 124 -12.09 0.95 -4.54
CA LYS A 124 -10.93 1.59 -5.19
C LYS A 124 -9.67 1.46 -4.33
N LEU A 125 -8.52 1.49 -4.98
CA LEU A 125 -7.26 1.85 -4.35
C LEU A 125 -7.11 3.36 -4.44
N LEU A 126 -7.02 4.01 -3.28
CA LEU A 126 -6.76 5.45 -3.19
C LEU A 126 -5.27 5.68 -2.90
N ALA A 127 -4.73 6.74 -3.46
CA ALA A 127 -3.35 7.14 -3.29
C ALA A 127 -3.27 8.61 -2.87
N PHE A 128 -2.49 8.89 -1.84
CA PHE A 128 -2.09 10.25 -1.51
C PHE A 128 -1.18 10.85 -2.59
N LYS A 129 -1.08 12.17 -2.63
CA LYS A 129 0.02 12.88 -3.27
C LYS A 129 1.25 12.82 -2.37
N ASP A 130 2.43 12.79 -2.95
CA ASP A 130 3.69 12.71 -2.22
C ASP A 130 4.81 13.51 -2.92
N ASN A 131 5.94 13.67 -2.24
CA ASN A 131 7.11 14.38 -2.78
C ASN A 131 7.94 13.53 -3.75
N HIS A 132 7.55 12.31 -4.05
CA HIS A 132 8.18 11.47 -5.07
C HIS A 132 7.52 11.72 -6.43
N ASN A 133 7.77 12.87 -7.01
CA ASN A 133 7.17 13.34 -8.25
C ASN A 133 7.23 12.31 -9.37
N GLY A 134 6.06 12.01 -9.97
CA GLY A 134 5.96 11.09 -11.11
C GLY A 134 6.06 9.61 -10.76
N HIS A 135 6.07 9.25 -9.48
CA HIS A 135 6.01 7.84 -9.08
C HIS A 135 4.64 7.24 -9.44
N PRO A 136 4.59 6.12 -10.19
CA PRO A 136 3.32 5.58 -10.68
C PRO A 136 2.50 4.87 -9.60
N TYR A 137 3.16 4.38 -8.54
CA TYR A 137 2.51 3.60 -7.48
C TYR A 137 1.97 4.49 -6.37
N SER A 138 1.05 3.96 -5.60
CA SER A 138 0.69 4.53 -4.30
C SER A 138 1.72 4.08 -3.27
N ILE A 139 2.55 5.00 -2.78
CA ILE A 139 3.54 4.68 -1.73
C ILE A 139 2.84 4.16 -0.48
N PHE A 140 1.78 4.83 -0.05
CA PHE A 140 0.92 4.42 1.06
C PHE A 140 -0.50 4.18 0.55
N PRO A 141 -0.79 2.98 0.03
CA PRO A 141 -2.10 2.67 -0.54
C PRO A 141 -3.20 2.66 0.54
N ILE A 142 -4.37 3.15 0.13
CA ILE A 142 -5.59 3.14 0.93
C ILE A 142 -6.57 2.20 0.22
N LEU A 143 -7.09 1.23 0.94
CA LEU A 143 -7.91 0.15 0.39
C LEU A 143 -9.17 -0.07 1.22
N PRO A 144 -10.32 -0.41 0.62
CA PRO A 144 -11.44 -0.92 1.39
C PRO A 144 -11.04 -2.25 2.06
N LYS A 145 -11.48 -2.46 3.30
CA LYS A 145 -11.24 -3.71 4.06
C LYS A 145 -11.67 -4.95 3.29
N ASP A 146 -12.66 -4.83 2.43
CA ASP A 146 -13.13 -5.91 1.56
C ASP A 146 -12.06 -6.44 0.61
N TRP A 147 -11.03 -5.63 0.28
CA TRP A 147 -9.88 -6.15 -0.47
C TRP A 147 -9.18 -7.27 0.28
N TYR A 148 -8.89 -7.06 1.56
CA TYR A 148 -8.30 -8.08 2.41
C TYR A 148 -9.26 -9.27 2.64
N ASN A 149 -10.52 -8.99 2.95
CA ASN A 149 -11.53 -10.03 3.19
C ASN A 149 -11.69 -10.97 1.99
N LEU A 150 -11.54 -10.41 0.79
CA LEU A 150 -11.64 -11.16 -0.46
C LEU A 150 -10.39 -12.00 -0.74
N MET A 151 -9.20 -11.47 -0.43
CA MET A 151 -7.92 -12.07 -0.83
C MET A 151 -7.25 -12.88 0.27
N ASP A 152 -7.56 -12.60 1.54
CA ASP A 152 -6.88 -13.10 2.74
C ASP A 152 -5.41 -12.64 2.85
N HIS A 153 -5.05 -11.66 2.03
CA HIS A 153 -3.76 -10.95 2.04
C HIS A 153 -3.87 -9.62 1.31
N LEU A 154 -2.98 -8.69 1.57
CA LEU A 154 -2.80 -7.48 0.75
C LEU A 154 -1.72 -7.70 -0.30
N SER A 155 -0.60 -8.29 0.09
CA SER A 155 0.51 -8.60 -0.79
C SER A 155 1.14 -9.96 -0.43
N MET A 156 1.81 -10.58 -1.40
CA MET A 156 2.62 -11.79 -1.21
C MET A 156 4.13 -11.52 -1.30
N ASN A 157 4.51 -10.25 -1.37
CA ASN A 157 5.89 -9.81 -1.56
C ASN A 157 6.10 -8.49 -0.83
N ALA A 158 7.35 -8.18 -0.44
CA ALA A 158 7.71 -6.97 0.33
C ALA A 158 7.41 -5.65 -0.41
N GLN A 159 7.32 -5.66 -1.74
CA GLN A 159 6.94 -4.50 -2.55
C GLN A 159 5.41 -4.33 -2.57
N ASN A 160 4.84 -4.06 -1.41
CA ASN A 160 3.39 -3.99 -1.21
C ASN A 160 2.74 -2.89 -2.05
N ASP A 161 3.38 -1.74 -2.15
CA ASP A 161 2.98 -0.58 -2.92
C ASP A 161 2.84 -0.89 -4.42
N ALA A 162 3.86 -1.50 -4.99
CA ALA A 162 3.85 -1.96 -6.37
C ALA A 162 2.81 -3.08 -6.60
N TRP A 163 2.74 -4.06 -5.68
CA TRP A 163 1.79 -5.17 -5.77
C TRP A 163 0.35 -4.69 -5.88
N LEU A 164 -0.06 -3.84 -4.95
CA LEU A 164 -1.42 -3.32 -4.86
C LEU A 164 -1.74 -2.37 -6.02
N SER A 165 -0.79 -1.48 -6.35
CA SER A 165 -0.96 -0.54 -7.46
C SER A 165 -1.09 -1.24 -8.80
N HIS A 166 -0.33 -2.32 -9.07
CA HIS A 166 -0.48 -3.11 -10.29
C HIS A 166 -1.87 -3.70 -10.43
N ILE A 167 -2.41 -4.31 -9.36
CA ILE A 167 -3.76 -4.87 -9.38
C ILE A 167 -4.78 -3.77 -9.66
N ALA A 168 -4.63 -2.61 -9.01
CA ALA A 168 -5.54 -1.49 -9.19
C ALA A 168 -5.50 -0.91 -10.62
N TYR A 169 -4.33 -0.83 -11.23
CA TYR A 169 -4.20 -0.41 -12.64
C TYR A 169 -4.83 -1.41 -13.60
N MET A 170 -4.60 -2.71 -13.39
CA MET A 170 -5.22 -3.75 -14.22
C MET A 170 -6.74 -3.74 -14.18
N LEU A 171 -7.33 -3.22 -13.11
CA LEU A 171 -8.78 -3.13 -12.93
C LEU A 171 -9.36 -1.75 -13.20
N ASP A 172 -8.53 -0.74 -13.44
CA ASP A 172 -8.92 0.67 -13.56
C ASP A 172 -9.63 1.20 -12.30
N ILE A 173 -9.14 0.82 -11.14
CA ILE A 173 -9.66 1.24 -9.83
C ILE A 173 -8.65 2.05 -9.01
N PHE A 174 -7.59 2.55 -9.64
CA PHE A 174 -6.60 3.44 -9.01
C PHE A 174 -7.07 4.89 -9.06
N GLU A 175 -7.04 5.59 -7.91
CA GLU A 175 -7.39 7.02 -7.83
C GLU A 175 -6.46 7.77 -6.89
N ARG A 176 -5.88 8.90 -7.34
CA ARG A 176 -5.20 9.84 -6.45
C ARG A 176 -6.19 10.79 -5.83
N ILE A 177 -6.13 10.94 -4.49
CA ILE A 177 -6.99 11.84 -3.73
C ILE A 177 -6.29 13.18 -3.47
N ASP A 178 -7.06 14.19 -3.06
CA ASP A 178 -6.54 15.53 -2.80
C ASP A 178 -6.05 15.68 -1.35
N ALA A 179 -5.13 14.80 -0.98
CA ALA A 179 -4.41 14.85 0.28
C ALA A 179 -2.94 14.52 0.02
N GLU A 180 -2.04 15.22 0.69
CA GLU A 180 -0.60 15.17 0.47
C GLU A 180 0.14 14.81 1.75
N PHE A 181 1.20 14.01 1.62
CA PHE A 181 2.14 13.72 2.70
C PHE A 181 3.59 13.92 2.22
N LEU A 182 4.48 14.17 3.16
CA LEU A 182 5.92 14.14 2.95
C LEU A 182 6.43 12.73 3.25
N HIS A 183 7.07 12.09 2.29
CA HIS A 183 7.84 10.88 2.50
C HIS A 183 9.26 11.30 2.89
N ASP A 184 9.56 11.31 4.19
CA ASP A 184 10.82 11.82 4.76
C ASP A 184 11.91 10.73 4.73
N ARG A 185 12.20 10.26 3.53
CA ARG A 185 13.16 9.20 3.23
C ARG A 185 14.46 9.78 2.69
N ALA A 186 15.60 9.16 3.01
CA ALA A 186 16.93 9.69 2.75
C ALA A 186 17.18 10.10 1.29
N ASP A 187 16.73 9.33 0.32
CA ASP A 187 16.90 9.61 -1.11
C ASP A 187 15.98 10.72 -1.64
N LEU A 188 14.95 11.11 -0.89
CA LEU A 188 14.02 12.17 -1.28
C LEU A 188 14.27 13.49 -0.55
N THR A 189 14.65 13.43 0.72
CA THR A 189 14.80 14.61 1.58
C THR A 189 16.24 14.83 2.05
N GLY A 190 17.10 13.81 1.95
CA GLY A 190 18.45 13.81 2.53
C GLY A 190 18.46 13.50 4.03
N ASN A 191 17.30 13.22 4.65
CA ASN A 191 17.18 12.84 6.04
C ASN A 191 17.11 11.31 6.19
N ASN A 192 17.31 10.82 7.43
CA ASN A 192 17.00 9.43 7.80
C ASN A 192 17.77 8.36 6.99
N ASP A 193 19.07 8.61 6.72
CA ASP A 193 19.99 7.60 6.15
C ASP A 193 20.40 6.60 7.25
N ASP A 194 19.43 5.84 7.74
CA ASP A 194 19.57 4.89 8.82
C ASP A 194 19.69 3.44 8.31
N GLU A 195 19.86 2.49 9.25
CA GLU A 195 20.00 1.07 8.95
C GLU A 195 18.79 0.53 8.16
N THR A 196 17.58 0.94 8.51
CA THR A 196 16.36 0.52 7.82
C THR A 196 16.35 0.96 6.37
N PHE A 197 16.79 2.22 6.10
CA PHE A 197 16.94 2.72 4.74
C PHE A 197 18.02 1.94 3.97
N GLN A 198 19.15 1.65 4.62
CA GLN A 198 20.27 0.91 4.00
C GLN A 198 19.90 -0.55 3.70
N ASN A 199 19.12 -1.20 4.55
CA ASN A 199 18.67 -2.58 4.35
C ASN A 199 17.68 -2.74 3.19
N ARG A 200 17.18 -1.66 2.61
CA ARG A 200 16.31 -1.65 1.42
C ARG A 200 17.02 -2.09 0.12
N LYS A 201 18.34 -2.21 0.11
CA LYS A 201 19.16 -2.52 -1.09
C LYS A 201 18.87 -3.86 -1.78
N TYR A 202 18.19 -4.80 -1.10
CA TYR A 202 17.77 -6.09 -1.69
C TYR A 202 16.69 -5.95 -2.78
N GLN A 203 16.15 -4.77 -3.04
CA GLN A 203 15.16 -4.53 -4.10
C GLN A 203 15.74 -4.55 -5.53
N GLU A 204 17.02 -4.84 -5.70
CA GLU A 204 17.57 -5.21 -7.00
C GLU A 204 16.98 -6.58 -7.38
N GLY A 205 16.03 -6.58 -8.32
CA GLY A 205 15.25 -7.74 -8.68
C GLY A 205 16.13 -8.95 -9.01
N ASN A 206 15.81 -10.09 -8.45
CA ASN A 206 16.40 -11.38 -8.78
C ASN A 206 15.32 -12.27 -9.41
N PRO A 207 15.23 -12.34 -10.74
CA PRO A 207 14.19 -13.11 -11.43
C PRO A 207 14.20 -14.61 -11.15
N GLU A 208 15.28 -15.14 -10.56
CA GLU A 208 15.39 -16.55 -10.15
C GLU A 208 14.83 -16.79 -8.73
N ASP A 209 14.62 -15.74 -7.96
CA ASP A 209 13.99 -15.86 -6.64
C ASP A 209 12.47 -15.97 -6.79
N PRO A 210 11.85 -17.08 -6.33
CA PRO A 210 10.39 -17.26 -6.42
C PRO A 210 9.58 -16.16 -5.70
N ASN A 211 10.20 -15.41 -4.80
CA ASN A 211 9.58 -14.31 -4.06
C ASN A 211 9.83 -12.94 -4.72
N ASP A 212 10.64 -12.89 -5.78
CA ASP A 212 10.87 -11.65 -6.51
C ASP A 212 9.59 -11.15 -7.18
N PHE A 213 9.37 -9.85 -7.12
CA PHE A 213 8.18 -9.21 -7.70
C PHE A 213 8.00 -9.52 -9.19
N GLY A 214 9.09 -9.63 -9.95
CA GLY A 214 9.12 -9.96 -11.37
C GLY A 214 9.02 -11.45 -11.68
N HIS A 215 9.13 -12.33 -10.67
CA HIS A 215 9.07 -13.77 -10.89
C HIS A 215 7.71 -14.19 -11.48
N PRO A 216 7.68 -15.14 -12.43
CA PRO A 216 6.43 -15.60 -13.07
C PRO A 216 5.33 -16.01 -12.08
N ASP A 217 5.69 -16.70 -11.00
CA ASP A 217 4.71 -17.12 -9.98
C ASP A 217 4.07 -15.94 -9.26
N MET A 218 4.84 -14.87 -8.98
CA MET A 218 4.33 -13.64 -8.40
C MET A 218 3.44 -12.86 -9.40
N GLN A 219 3.79 -12.89 -10.68
CA GLN A 219 2.93 -12.32 -11.73
C GLN A 219 1.61 -13.08 -11.83
N HIS A 220 1.64 -14.41 -11.85
CA HIS A 220 0.45 -15.25 -11.87
C HIS A 220 -0.41 -15.04 -10.62
N ALA A 221 0.21 -14.87 -9.44
CA ALA A 221 -0.52 -14.57 -8.21
C ALA A 221 -1.27 -13.24 -8.31
N ARG A 222 -0.65 -12.17 -8.87
CA ARG A 222 -1.32 -10.89 -9.12
C ARG A 222 -2.51 -11.03 -10.07
N VAL A 223 -2.34 -11.77 -11.18
CA VAL A 223 -3.42 -12.01 -12.13
C VAL A 223 -4.57 -12.77 -11.49
N ARG A 224 -4.30 -13.78 -10.65
CA ARG A 224 -5.36 -14.46 -9.88
C ARG A 224 -6.10 -13.48 -8.95
N SER A 225 -5.36 -12.57 -8.30
CA SER A 225 -5.95 -11.54 -7.46
C SER A 225 -6.85 -10.60 -8.27
N VAL A 226 -6.40 -10.17 -9.45
CA VAL A 226 -7.19 -9.34 -10.37
C VAL A 226 -8.50 -10.03 -10.76
N ASN A 227 -8.44 -11.29 -11.17
CA ASN A 227 -9.64 -12.05 -11.56
C ASN A 227 -10.64 -12.15 -10.41
N LYS A 228 -10.16 -12.40 -9.20
CA LYS A 228 -11.01 -12.53 -8.00
C LYS A 228 -11.69 -11.20 -7.65
N ILE A 229 -10.94 -10.09 -7.72
CA ILE A 229 -11.48 -8.74 -7.48
C ILE A 229 -12.44 -8.35 -8.62
N ALA A 230 -12.12 -8.62 -9.89
CA ALA A 230 -13.00 -8.33 -11.02
C ALA A 230 -14.34 -9.04 -10.90
N TRP A 231 -14.33 -10.31 -10.47
CA TRP A 231 -15.56 -11.05 -10.17
C TRP A 231 -16.38 -10.38 -9.06
N TYR A 232 -15.71 -9.96 -7.97
CA TYR A 232 -16.36 -9.26 -6.87
C TYR A 232 -16.95 -7.91 -7.32
N LEU A 233 -16.20 -7.12 -8.07
CA LEU A 233 -16.67 -5.85 -8.63
C LEU A 233 -17.93 -6.02 -9.48
N LYS A 234 -17.97 -7.05 -10.31
CA LYS A 234 -19.16 -7.39 -11.09
C LYS A 234 -20.35 -7.72 -10.20
N LYS A 235 -20.12 -8.47 -9.11
CA LYS A 235 -21.17 -8.86 -8.14
C LYS A 235 -21.76 -7.65 -7.42
N ILE A 236 -20.97 -6.63 -7.11
CA ILE A 236 -21.42 -5.40 -6.44
C ILE A 236 -21.89 -4.30 -7.40
N GLY A 237 -21.97 -4.60 -8.71
CA GLY A 237 -22.44 -3.64 -9.72
C GLY A 237 -21.42 -2.59 -10.15
N GLN A 238 -20.13 -2.83 -9.91
CA GLN A 238 -18.99 -1.97 -10.31
C GLN A 238 -18.04 -2.71 -11.29
N PRO A 239 -18.53 -3.26 -12.42
CA PRO A 239 -17.69 -4.07 -13.30
C PRO A 239 -16.53 -3.24 -13.89
N SER A 240 -15.36 -3.87 -14.06
CA SER A 240 -14.22 -3.27 -14.76
C SER A 240 -14.31 -3.60 -16.25
N GLU A 241 -14.85 -2.70 -17.06
CA GLU A 241 -14.81 -2.81 -18.52
C GLU A 241 -13.36 -2.82 -19.06
N TRP A 242 -12.45 -2.14 -18.36
CA TRP A 242 -11.03 -2.17 -18.66
C TRP A 242 -10.46 -3.59 -18.63
N TRP A 243 -10.76 -4.35 -17.56
CA TRP A 243 -10.29 -5.72 -17.45
C TRP A 243 -10.92 -6.66 -18.49
N ASP A 244 -12.20 -6.48 -18.80
CA ASP A 244 -12.85 -7.24 -19.88
C ASP A 244 -12.17 -6.97 -21.23
N ASN A 245 -11.74 -5.74 -21.50
CA ASN A 245 -10.99 -5.38 -22.71
C ASN A 245 -9.56 -5.96 -22.68
N VAL A 246 -8.90 -6.02 -21.52
CA VAL A 246 -7.60 -6.69 -21.35
C VAL A 246 -7.70 -8.18 -21.67
N LEU A 247 -8.71 -8.86 -21.12
CA LEU A 247 -8.97 -10.28 -21.41
C LEU A 247 -9.28 -10.54 -22.88
N ALA A 248 -9.96 -9.61 -23.54
CA ALA A 248 -10.24 -9.68 -24.98
C ALA A 248 -9.04 -9.31 -25.86
N GLY A 249 -7.88 -8.96 -25.28
CA GLY A 249 -6.68 -8.53 -26.00
C GLY A 249 -6.78 -7.17 -26.68
N LYS A 250 -7.75 -6.34 -26.29
CA LYS A 250 -8.01 -5.00 -26.86
C LYS A 250 -7.26 -3.91 -26.12
N GLN A 251 -6.77 -4.16 -24.91
CA GLN A 251 -6.18 -3.17 -24.01
C GLN A 251 -4.90 -3.72 -23.36
N ASP A 252 -3.86 -2.87 -23.25
CA ASP A 252 -2.70 -3.15 -22.40
C ASP A 252 -3.05 -2.88 -20.94
N PRO A 253 -2.91 -3.87 -20.03
CA PRO A 253 -3.26 -3.71 -18.63
C PRO A 253 -2.51 -2.57 -17.92
N PHE A 254 -1.33 -2.18 -18.41
CA PHE A 254 -0.48 -1.17 -17.80
C PHE A 254 -0.39 0.14 -18.58
N GLU A 255 -1.24 0.36 -19.56
CA GLU A 255 -1.20 1.58 -20.39
C GLU A 255 -1.34 2.85 -19.54
N LYS A 256 -2.30 2.88 -18.61
CA LYS A 256 -2.49 4.04 -17.71
C LYS A 256 -1.32 4.26 -16.76
N MET A 257 -0.69 3.20 -16.31
CA MET A 257 0.52 3.30 -15.48
C MET A 257 1.67 3.91 -16.28
N LYS A 258 1.87 3.48 -17.53
CA LYS A 258 2.89 4.04 -18.42
C LYS A 258 2.65 5.51 -18.72
N ALA A 259 1.40 5.90 -18.94
CA ALA A 259 1.04 7.30 -19.15
C ALA A 259 1.35 8.17 -17.92
N ASN A 260 1.15 7.67 -16.73
CA ASN A 260 1.47 8.37 -15.48
C ASN A 260 2.98 8.50 -15.24
N THR A 261 3.79 7.54 -15.72
CA THR A 261 5.27 7.60 -15.62
C THR A 261 5.90 8.52 -16.66
N SER A 262 5.31 8.65 -17.86
CA SER A 262 5.86 9.48 -18.93
C SER A 262 5.59 10.97 -18.75
N ALA A 263 4.73 11.37 -17.84
CA ALA A 263 4.31 12.76 -17.65
C ALA A 263 5.33 13.63 -16.88
N GLY A 264 6.51 13.15 -16.56
CA GLY A 264 7.54 14.06 -16.13
C GLY A 264 8.58 13.68 -15.12
N VAL A 265 9.37 12.60 -15.22
CA VAL A 265 10.63 12.53 -14.46
C VAL A 265 11.70 11.66 -15.14
N GLU A 266 12.93 12.18 -15.22
CA GLU A 266 14.15 11.47 -15.61
C GLU A 266 14.56 10.31 -14.67
N GLY A 267 13.80 9.92 -13.69
CA GLY A 267 14.01 8.74 -12.83
C GLY A 267 13.02 7.60 -13.10
N ALA A 268 11.91 7.89 -13.75
CA ALA A 268 10.88 6.89 -14.08
C ALA A 268 11.37 5.83 -15.09
N GLY A 269 12.43 6.14 -15.84
CA GLY A 269 13.06 5.21 -16.80
C GLY A 269 13.69 3.98 -16.16
N GLN A 270 14.13 4.03 -14.91
CA GLN A 270 14.67 2.87 -14.21
C GLN A 270 13.58 1.88 -13.78
N PHE A 271 12.40 2.36 -13.42
CA PHE A 271 11.24 1.50 -13.10
C PHE A 271 10.52 0.97 -14.32
N ALA A 272 10.55 1.72 -15.45
CA ALA A 272 10.05 1.22 -16.74
C ALA A 272 10.99 0.22 -17.41
N ALA A 273 12.29 0.29 -17.13
CA ALA A 273 13.29 -0.68 -17.61
C ALA A 273 13.20 -2.02 -16.84
N ASN A 274 12.73 -2.00 -15.61
CA ASN A 274 12.32 -3.16 -14.84
C ASN A 274 10.80 -3.35 -15.00
N ASP A 275 10.33 -3.52 -16.26
CA ASP A 275 8.95 -3.95 -16.51
C ASP A 275 8.69 -5.18 -15.63
N PRO A 276 7.87 -5.09 -14.58
CA PRO A 276 7.61 -6.20 -13.67
C PRO A 276 6.86 -7.34 -14.35
N THR A 277 6.49 -7.18 -15.63
CA THR A 277 5.97 -8.27 -16.47
C THR A 277 7.09 -9.09 -17.10
N GLY A 278 8.39 -8.75 -16.91
CA GLY A 278 9.53 -9.43 -17.50
C GLY A 278 9.60 -9.31 -19.02
N LYS A 279 8.80 -8.44 -19.61
CA LYS A 279 8.79 -8.20 -21.07
C LYS A 279 9.86 -7.18 -21.46
N LYS A 280 11.10 -7.60 -21.59
CA LYS A 280 11.91 -7.12 -22.73
C LYS A 280 11.14 -7.56 -23.98
N SER A 281 10.56 -6.59 -24.70
CA SER A 281 10.02 -6.72 -26.06
C SER A 281 9.99 -8.17 -26.62
N ARG A 282 9.08 -8.98 -26.17
CA ARG A 282 8.65 -10.18 -26.85
C ARG A 282 7.16 -10.06 -27.06
N GLU A 283 6.78 -10.35 -28.30
CA GLU A 283 5.42 -10.40 -28.81
C GLU A 283 4.39 -10.83 -27.76
N THR A 284 3.29 -10.13 -27.73
CA THR A 284 2.10 -10.43 -26.94
C THR A 284 1.78 -11.92 -27.00
N LYS A 285 2.38 -12.69 -26.09
CA LYS A 285 1.81 -14.01 -25.79
C LYS A 285 0.48 -13.75 -25.12
N LYS A 286 -0.60 -14.18 -25.76
CA LYS A 286 -1.95 -14.26 -25.19
C LYS A 286 -1.80 -14.74 -23.75
N ILE A 287 -2.46 -14.03 -22.83
CA ILE A 287 -2.70 -14.52 -21.46
C ILE A 287 -3.23 -15.95 -21.63
N SER A 288 -2.52 -16.93 -21.06
CA SER A 288 -2.83 -18.34 -21.27
C SER A 288 -4.26 -18.62 -20.87
N ASP A 289 -4.89 -19.60 -21.52
CA ASP A 289 -6.26 -20.03 -21.20
C ASP A 289 -6.44 -20.45 -19.73
N ASP A 290 -5.34 -20.73 -19.00
CA ASP A 290 -5.33 -20.99 -17.55
C ASP A 290 -5.81 -19.81 -16.70
N ALA A 291 -5.71 -18.57 -17.20
CA ALA A 291 -6.31 -17.41 -16.52
C ALA A 291 -7.84 -17.37 -16.65
N LYS A 292 -8.42 -18.19 -17.54
CA LYS A 292 -9.86 -18.30 -17.75
C LYS A 292 -10.54 -19.36 -16.89
N LEU A 293 -9.78 -20.19 -16.22
CA LEU A 293 -10.26 -21.31 -15.44
C LEU A 293 -10.07 -21.05 -13.96
N VAL A 294 -10.91 -20.21 -13.37
CA VAL A 294 -11.35 -20.37 -11.96
C VAL A 294 -12.66 -19.57 -11.83
N LEU A 295 -13.74 -20.18 -12.16
CA LEU A 295 -15.06 -19.87 -11.63
C LEU A 295 -15.39 -20.95 -10.62
#